data_f358dd08f864dd4bc067bf560f71e681
#
_entry.id   f358dd08f864dd4bc067bf560f71e681
#
_cell.length_a   1.000
_cell.length_b   1.000
_cell.length_c   1.000
_cell.angle_alpha   90.00
_cell.angle_beta   90.00
_cell.angle_gamma   90.00
#
_symmetry.space_group_name_H-M   'P 1'
#
loop_
_entity.id
_entity.type
_entity.pdbx_description
1 polymer ?
#
loop_
_entity_poly.entity_id
_entity_poly.type
_entity_poly.pdbx_seq_one_letter_code
_entity_poly.pdbx_strand_id
1 'polypeptide(L)'
;LKFKDDVAAYFGDGDDLRIFHNGSDSYISDGGVGNLNIISNGLGVSIKKSGTEPIANFNTDGSVELYYDNSKKFETTGYGVTVSGGLIVSGVSTFASSVDINAGLDVDGLSDLDELNVAGIATFNTDVEFVGPTAGITSAYWDSSANLLNFKDNVKATFGDGGDLEIYHAESASR
;
A
#
# COMPACT_ATOMS: atom_id res chain seq x y z
N LEU A 1 -12.20 47.14 17.10
CA LEU A 1 -11.39 46.52 18.16
C LEU A 1 -10.14 45.93 17.56
N LYS A 2 -8.94 46.31 18.06
CA LYS A 2 -7.65 45.79 17.60
C LYS A 2 -6.91 45.20 18.79
N PHE A 3 -6.58 43.93 18.71
CA PHE A 3 -5.72 43.27 19.66
C PHE A 3 -4.26 43.41 19.17
N LYS A 4 -3.35 43.70 20.07
CA LYS A 4 -1.91 43.69 19.80
C LYS A 4 -1.36 42.26 19.99
N ASP A 5 -0.08 42.11 19.66
CA ASP A 5 0.63 40.83 19.91
C ASP A 5 0.53 40.47 21.40
N ASP A 6 0.44 39.17 21.66
CA ASP A 6 0.28 38.57 23.00
C ASP A 6 -1.03 38.95 23.74
N VAL A 7 -1.96 39.61 23.07
CA VAL A 7 -3.30 39.86 23.60
C VAL A 7 -4.32 38.97 22.91
N ALA A 8 -4.97 38.12 23.69
CA ALA A 8 -5.98 37.18 23.19
C ALA A 8 -7.40 37.69 23.35
N ALA A 9 -8.27 37.29 22.42
CA ALA A 9 -9.71 37.22 22.64
C ALA A 9 -10.03 35.88 23.31
N TYR A 10 -10.72 35.94 24.46
CA TYR A 10 -11.10 34.78 25.25
C TYR A 10 -12.60 34.54 25.14
N PHE A 11 -13.01 33.28 25.12
CA PHE A 11 -14.39 32.81 25.06
C PHE A 11 -14.59 31.64 26.01
N GLY A 12 -15.76 31.62 26.70
CA GLY A 12 -16.11 30.66 27.74
C GLY A 12 -15.74 31.14 29.14
N ASP A 13 -16.40 30.60 30.18
CA ASP A 13 -16.18 31.00 31.59
C ASP A 13 -14.79 30.57 32.10
N GLY A 14 -14.19 29.55 31.48
CA GLY A 14 -12.86 29.03 31.77
C GLY A 14 -11.77 29.52 30.82
N ASP A 15 -12.02 30.55 29.99
CA ASP A 15 -11.12 31.01 28.96
C ASP A 15 -10.75 29.87 27.95
N ASP A 16 -11.72 29.00 27.65
CA ASP A 16 -11.53 27.73 26.96
C ASP A 16 -11.11 27.92 25.51
N LEU A 17 -11.66 28.89 24.78
CA LEU A 17 -11.25 29.20 23.42
C LEU A 17 -10.53 30.57 23.38
N ARG A 18 -9.33 30.58 22.77
CA ARG A 18 -8.53 31.80 22.60
C ARG A 18 -8.16 31.99 21.13
N ILE A 19 -8.22 33.26 20.69
CA ILE A 19 -7.72 33.68 19.38
C ILE A 19 -6.73 34.81 19.58
N PHE A 20 -5.48 34.62 19.14
CA PHE A 20 -4.40 35.57 19.35
C PHE A 20 -3.27 35.46 18.33
N HIS A 21 -2.38 36.45 18.30
CA HIS A 21 -1.13 36.47 17.59
C HIS A 21 0.02 36.75 18.60
N ASN A 22 1.12 36.04 18.51
CA ASN A 22 2.25 36.16 19.46
C ASN A 22 3.46 36.93 18.89
N GLY A 23 3.24 37.70 17.82
CA GLY A 23 4.31 38.40 17.10
C GLY A 23 4.93 37.59 15.97
N SER A 24 4.69 36.29 15.91
CA SER A 24 5.15 35.37 14.84
C SER A 24 4.02 34.55 14.26
N ASP A 25 3.22 33.91 15.11
CA ASP A 25 2.19 32.95 14.72
C ASP A 25 0.81 33.37 15.21
N SER A 26 -0.21 33.00 14.46
CA SER A 26 -1.63 33.19 14.82
C SER A 26 -2.24 31.87 15.28
N TYR A 27 -3.03 31.94 16.35
CA TYR A 27 -3.61 30.78 17.01
C TYR A 27 -5.12 30.90 17.16
N ILE A 28 -5.80 29.76 16.92
CA ILE A 28 -7.11 29.43 17.45
C ILE A 28 -6.88 28.25 18.39
N SER A 29 -6.96 28.49 19.69
CA SER A 29 -6.55 27.52 20.72
C SER A 29 -7.73 27.17 21.60
N ASP A 30 -8.15 25.91 21.56
CA ASP A 30 -9.13 25.32 22.45
C ASP A 30 -8.39 24.60 23.59
N GLY A 31 -8.63 25.04 24.84
CA GLY A 31 -8.08 24.45 26.08
C GLY A 31 -9.16 23.85 26.97
N GLY A 32 -10.40 23.85 26.50
CA GLY A 32 -11.57 23.32 27.24
C GLY A 32 -11.72 21.80 27.13
N VAL A 33 -12.85 21.33 27.65
CA VAL A 33 -13.29 19.94 27.51
C VAL A 33 -14.22 19.85 26.32
N GLY A 34 -13.83 19.09 25.29
CA GLY A 34 -14.64 18.95 24.07
C GLY A 34 -13.81 19.11 22.82
N ASN A 35 -14.47 19.42 21.71
CA ASN A 35 -13.84 19.56 20.40
C ASN A 35 -13.94 21.01 19.91
N LEU A 36 -12.91 21.50 19.26
CA LEU A 36 -13.02 22.68 18.40
C LEU A 36 -13.79 22.29 17.13
N ASN A 37 -15.04 22.71 17.01
CA ASN A 37 -15.88 22.44 15.84
C ASN A 37 -15.79 23.60 14.84
N ILE A 38 -15.35 23.31 13.62
CA ILE A 38 -15.43 24.23 12.47
C ILE A 38 -16.58 23.79 11.59
N ILE A 39 -17.70 24.50 11.66
CA ILE A 39 -18.96 24.12 11.00
C ILE A 39 -19.22 25.07 9.83
N SER A 40 -19.54 24.51 8.67
CA SER A 40 -19.98 25.26 7.50
C SER A 40 -21.28 24.65 6.94
N ASN A 41 -22.32 25.49 6.81
CA ASN A 41 -23.56 25.15 6.10
C ASN A 41 -23.51 25.56 4.62
N GLY A 42 -22.36 26.09 4.17
CA GLY A 42 -22.12 26.49 2.78
C GLY A 42 -21.39 25.39 1.99
N LEU A 43 -20.45 25.80 1.18
CA LEU A 43 -19.69 24.88 0.31
C LEU A 43 -18.67 24.02 1.03
N GLY A 44 -18.30 24.36 2.28
CA GLY A 44 -17.31 23.62 3.05
C GLY A 44 -16.29 24.50 3.75
N VAL A 45 -15.17 23.91 4.17
CA VAL A 45 -14.03 24.58 4.79
C VAL A 45 -12.83 24.46 3.86
N SER A 46 -12.15 25.56 3.58
CA SER A 46 -10.95 25.60 2.73
C SER A 46 -9.76 26.19 3.47
N ILE A 47 -8.63 25.51 3.39
CA ILE A 47 -7.32 26.01 3.83
C ILE A 47 -6.55 26.41 2.58
N LYS A 48 -6.07 27.64 2.51
CA LYS A 48 -5.46 28.22 1.32
C LYS A 48 -4.20 29.01 1.65
N LYS A 49 -3.28 29.05 0.71
CA LYS A 49 -2.19 30.02 0.67
C LYS A 49 -2.70 31.26 -0.07
N SER A 50 -2.59 32.44 0.55
CA SER A 50 -2.92 33.75 -0.04
C SER A 50 -4.31 33.88 -0.72
N GLY A 51 -5.30 33.12 -0.29
CA GLY A 51 -6.69 33.25 -0.74
C GLY A 51 -7.07 32.51 -2.03
N THR A 52 -6.13 32.13 -2.88
CA THR A 52 -6.40 31.49 -4.18
C THR A 52 -5.87 30.07 -4.30
N GLU A 53 -4.69 29.78 -3.78
CA GLU A 53 -4.03 28.48 -3.87
C GLU A 53 -4.57 27.51 -2.79
N PRO A 54 -5.25 26.43 -3.15
CA PRO A 54 -5.76 25.47 -2.18
C PRO A 54 -4.64 24.63 -1.60
N ILE A 55 -4.72 24.35 -0.29
CA ILE A 55 -3.91 23.37 0.43
C ILE A 55 -4.78 22.19 0.80
N ALA A 56 -5.96 22.45 1.37
CA ALA A 56 -6.95 21.44 1.68
C ALA A 56 -8.38 22.00 1.52
N ASN A 57 -9.28 21.18 1.00
CA ASN A 57 -10.70 21.45 0.95
C ASN A 57 -11.46 20.32 1.65
N PHE A 58 -12.45 20.70 2.47
CA PHE A 58 -13.42 19.83 3.09
C PHE A 58 -14.79 20.24 2.55
N ASN A 59 -15.24 19.58 1.51
CA ASN A 59 -16.47 19.94 0.82
C ASN A 59 -17.70 19.41 1.55
N THR A 60 -18.73 20.23 1.73
CA THR A 60 -20.00 19.79 2.31
C THR A 60 -20.61 18.72 1.40
N ASP A 61 -21.03 17.57 1.95
CA ASP A 61 -21.57 16.42 1.22
C ASP A 61 -20.69 15.93 0.06
N GLY A 62 -19.37 16.19 0.15
CA GLY A 62 -18.41 15.94 -0.91
C GLY A 62 -17.09 15.38 -0.43
N SER A 63 -16.07 15.55 -1.26
CA SER A 63 -14.73 15.05 -1.01
C SER A 63 -13.97 15.85 0.03
N VAL A 64 -13.03 15.17 0.69
CA VAL A 64 -11.85 15.79 1.31
C VAL A 64 -10.73 15.75 0.29
N GLU A 65 -10.11 16.90 0.03
CA GLU A 65 -9.07 17.06 -0.98
C GLU A 65 -7.82 17.68 -0.37
N LEU A 66 -6.65 17.12 -0.71
CA LEU A 66 -5.35 17.67 -0.34
C LEU A 66 -4.56 18.00 -1.61
N TYR A 67 -3.87 19.14 -1.57
CA TYR A 67 -3.15 19.69 -2.73
C TYR A 67 -1.68 19.89 -2.44
N TYR A 68 -0.88 19.79 -3.48
CA TYR A 68 0.50 20.23 -3.53
C TYR A 68 0.67 21.10 -4.77
N ASP A 69 1.03 22.36 -4.58
CA ASP A 69 1.27 23.34 -5.65
C ASP A 69 0.14 23.34 -6.70
N ASN A 70 -1.08 23.67 -6.26
CA ASN A 70 -2.33 23.66 -7.03
C ASN A 70 -2.75 22.31 -7.64
N SER A 71 -1.97 21.25 -7.46
CA SER A 71 -2.28 19.92 -7.97
C SER A 71 -2.90 19.06 -6.87
N LYS A 72 -4.11 18.54 -7.11
CA LYS A 72 -4.74 17.59 -6.18
C LYS A 72 -3.96 16.29 -6.14
N LYS A 73 -3.55 15.85 -4.94
CA LYS A 73 -2.77 14.63 -4.68
C LYS A 73 -3.55 13.53 -3.98
N PHE A 74 -4.54 13.91 -3.18
CA PHE A 74 -5.36 13.00 -2.41
C PHE A 74 -6.81 13.45 -2.44
N GLU A 75 -7.73 12.51 -2.58
CA GLU A 75 -9.17 12.79 -2.59
C GLU A 75 -9.96 11.61 -2.03
N THR A 76 -10.94 11.88 -1.16
CA THR A 76 -11.97 10.89 -0.81
C THR A 76 -13.06 10.89 -1.88
N THR A 77 -13.56 9.71 -2.25
CA THR A 77 -14.63 9.53 -3.23
C THR A 77 -15.73 8.64 -2.66
N GLY A 78 -16.86 8.52 -3.35
CA GLY A 78 -17.91 7.57 -2.98
C GLY A 78 -17.48 6.10 -2.97
N TYR A 79 -16.35 5.77 -3.58
CA TYR A 79 -15.80 4.40 -3.67
C TYR A 79 -14.51 4.19 -2.85
N GLY A 80 -14.00 5.22 -2.19
CA GLY A 80 -12.77 5.12 -1.41
C GLY A 80 -11.88 6.34 -1.54
N VAL A 81 -10.61 6.12 -1.80
CA VAL A 81 -9.57 7.16 -1.88
C VAL A 81 -8.85 7.10 -3.21
N THR A 82 -8.64 8.26 -3.82
CA THR A 82 -7.76 8.41 -4.99
C THR A 82 -6.47 9.12 -4.57
N VAL A 83 -5.33 8.53 -4.93
CA VAL A 83 -4.00 9.15 -4.83
C VAL A 83 -3.48 9.42 -6.24
N SER A 84 -3.29 10.70 -6.57
CA SER A 84 -2.77 11.13 -7.87
C SER A 84 -1.25 11.26 -7.81
N GLY A 85 -0.55 10.23 -8.29
CA GLY A 85 0.90 10.08 -8.24
C GLY A 85 1.34 8.83 -7.51
N GLY A 86 2.53 8.84 -6.93
CA GLY A 86 3.06 7.70 -6.18
C GLY A 86 2.51 7.64 -4.75
N LEU A 87 2.27 6.43 -4.27
CA LEU A 87 2.03 6.14 -2.85
C LEU A 87 3.25 5.36 -2.33
N ILE A 88 3.93 5.90 -1.32
CA ILE A 88 5.03 5.23 -0.63
C ILE A 88 4.55 4.83 0.75
N VAL A 89 4.58 3.54 1.04
CA VAL A 89 4.28 2.98 2.37
C VAL A 89 5.59 2.44 2.94
N SER A 90 6.10 3.08 4.00
CA SER A 90 7.36 2.67 4.64
C SER A 90 7.20 1.54 5.66
N GLY A 91 6.00 1.02 5.82
CA GLY A 91 5.67 -0.09 6.72
C GLY A 91 4.92 -1.21 6.00
N VAL A 92 4.24 -2.04 6.77
CA VAL A 92 3.41 -3.13 6.25
C VAL A 92 2.12 -2.58 5.68
N SER A 93 1.76 -3.04 4.46
CA SER A 93 0.44 -2.82 3.87
C SER A 93 -0.36 -4.11 3.95
N THR A 94 -1.57 -4.05 4.50
CA THR A 94 -2.50 -5.18 4.55
C THR A 94 -3.73 -4.86 3.71
N PHE A 95 -4.05 -5.75 2.79
CA PHE A 95 -5.26 -5.67 1.98
C PHE A 95 -6.21 -6.79 2.41
N ALA A 96 -7.39 -6.44 2.90
CA ALA A 96 -8.39 -7.39 3.35
C ALA A 96 -9.16 -8.05 2.19
N SER A 97 -8.91 -7.64 0.96
CA SER A 97 -9.54 -8.14 -0.26
C SER A 97 -8.52 -8.21 -1.39
N SER A 98 -8.97 -8.60 -2.58
CA SER A 98 -8.12 -8.69 -3.78
C SER A 98 -7.45 -7.36 -4.12
N VAL A 99 -6.22 -7.42 -4.59
CA VAL A 99 -5.49 -6.28 -5.17
C VAL A 99 -5.52 -6.43 -6.68
N ASP A 100 -6.05 -5.41 -7.37
CA ASP A 100 -6.04 -5.33 -8.82
C ASP A 100 -4.87 -4.43 -9.27
N ILE A 101 -3.94 -4.99 -10.04
CA ILE A 101 -2.77 -4.29 -10.57
C ILE A 101 -2.86 -4.30 -12.08
N ASN A 102 -3.30 -3.18 -12.66
CA ASN A 102 -3.50 -3.03 -14.11
C ASN A 102 -2.20 -2.73 -14.89
N ALA A 103 -1.05 -2.75 -14.22
CA ALA A 103 0.27 -2.56 -14.81
C ALA A 103 1.22 -3.67 -14.33
N GLY A 104 2.52 -3.50 -14.49
CA GLY A 104 3.51 -4.45 -13.95
C GLY A 104 3.56 -4.42 -12.42
N LEU A 105 3.74 -5.59 -11.82
CA LEU A 105 4.14 -5.75 -10.43
C LEU A 105 5.64 -6.05 -10.41
N ASP A 106 6.42 -5.19 -9.76
CA ASP A 106 7.84 -5.37 -9.50
C ASP A 106 8.05 -5.68 -8.01
N VAL A 107 8.69 -6.79 -7.70
CA VAL A 107 8.96 -7.25 -6.34
C VAL A 107 10.45 -7.54 -6.20
N ASP A 108 11.17 -6.64 -5.54
CA ASP A 108 12.63 -6.76 -5.32
C ASP A 108 13.01 -7.81 -4.26
N GLY A 109 12.07 -8.37 -3.55
CA GLY A 109 12.28 -9.33 -2.46
C GLY A 109 11.66 -10.70 -2.70
N LEU A 110 11.55 -11.46 -1.63
CA LEU A 110 10.85 -12.74 -1.64
C LEU A 110 9.34 -12.52 -1.71
N SER A 111 8.67 -13.30 -2.56
CA SER A 111 7.22 -13.41 -2.61
C SER A 111 6.83 -14.78 -2.06
N ASP A 112 6.09 -14.81 -0.95
CA ASP A 112 5.48 -16.02 -0.40
C ASP A 112 4.02 -16.06 -0.84
N LEU A 113 3.68 -17.00 -1.70
CA LEU A 113 2.37 -17.15 -2.31
C LEU A 113 1.84 -18.55 -2.04
N ASP A 114 0.66 -18.66 -1.47
CA ASP A 114 -0.02 -19.94 -1.27
C ASP A 114 -0.34 -20.60 -2.61
N GLU A 115 -0.71 -19.81 -3.62
CA GLU A 115 -1.00 -20.26 -4.98
C GLU A 115 -0.57 -19.20 -5.99
N LEU A 116 0.03 -19.62 -7.10
CA LEU A 116 0.32 -18.79 -8.25
C LEU A 116 -0.38 -19.34 -9.49
N ASN A 117 -1.41 -18.63 -9.98
CA ASN A 117 -2.08 -18.92 -11.23
C ASN A 117 -1.67 -17.94 -12.32
N VAL A 118 -1.01 -18.41 -13.36
CA VAL A 118 -0.56 -17.61 -14.51
C VAL A 118 -1.38 -17.97 -15.73
N ALA A 119 -2.27 -17.08 -16.16
CA ALA A 119 -3.10 -17.26 -17.37
C ALA A 119 -2.32 -17.09 -18.68
N GLY A 120 -1.09 -16.59 -18.63
CA GLY A 120 -0.21 -16.37 -19.78
C GLY A 120 1.08 -17.20 -19.70
N ILE A 121 2.20 -16.57 -19.96
CA ILE A 121 3.53 -17.20 -19.94
C ILE A 121 4.23 -16.78 -18.65
N ALA A 122 4.75 -17.76 -17.91
CA ALA A 122 5.73 -17.52 -16.86
C ALA A 122 7.15 -17.68 -17.45
N THR A 123 8.01 -16.69 -17.25
CA THR A 123 9.41 -16.72 -17.67
C THR A 123 10.29 -16.72 -16.43
N PHE A 124 11.15 -17.70 -16.31
CA PHE A 124 12.13 -17.82 -15.25
C PHE A 124 13.53 -17.60 -15.84
N ASN A 125 14.22 -16.57 -15.39
CA ASN A 125 15.55 -16.21 -15.89
C ASN A 125 16.69 -16.92 -15.16
N THR A 126 16.35 -17.62 -14.08
CA THR A 126 17.29 -18.40 -13.24
C THR A 126 16.73 -19.79 -13.00
N ASP A 127 17.32 -20.52 -12.08
CA ASP A 127 16.91 -21.87 -11.72
C ASP A 127 15.51 -21.89 -11.08
N VAL A 128 14.80 -23.00 -11.30
CA VAL A 128 13.48 -23.26 -10.69
C VAL A 128 13.56 -24.57 -9.93
N GLU A 129 13.23 -24.56 -8.65
CA GLU A 129 13.21 -25.74 -7.80
C GLU A 129 11.79 -26.26 -7.58
N PHE A 130 11.60 -27.56 -7.75
CA PHE A 130 10.38 -28.29 -7.37
C PHE A 130 10.68 -29.07 -6.09
N VAL A 131 10.17 -28.56 -4.97
CA VAL A 131 10.42 -29.13 -3.64
C VAL A 131 9.35 -30.16 -3.33
N GLY A 132 9.73 -31.34 -2.84
CA GLY A 132 8.81 -32.38 -2.41
C GLY A 132 8.17 -32.09 -1.05
N PRO A 133 7.36 -33.00 -0.50
CA PRO A 133 6.65 -32.82 0.77
C PRO A 133 7.59 -32.72 1.98
N THR A 134 8.84 -33.08 1.86
CA THR A 134 9.85 -32.90 2.90
C THR A 134 10.55 -31.57 2.68
N ALA A 135 10.37 -30.66 3.61
CA ALA A 135 10.92 -29.30 3.53
C ALA A 135 12.46 -29.34 3.26
N GLY A 136 12.89 -28.51 2.31
CA GLY A 136 14.30 -28.35 1.94
C GLY A 136 14.88 -29.47 1.06
N ILE A 137 14.07 -30.44 0.60
CA ILE A 137 14.52 -31.48 -0.34
C ILE A 137 13.95 -31.19 -1.72
N THR A 138 14.81 -30.74 -2.64
CA THR A 138 14.47 -30.54 -4.06
C THR A 138 14.26 -31.89 -4.73
N SER A 139 13.09 -32.10 -5.31
CA SER A 139 12.76 -33.32 -6.07
C SER A 139 13.22 -33.22 -7.52
N ALA A 140 12.95 -32.09 -8.16
CA ALA A 140 13.40 -31.75 -9.51
C ALA A 140 13.75 -30.26 -9.58
N TYR A 141 14.55 -29.88 -10.57
CA TYR A 141 14.86 -28.46 -10.78
C TYR A 141 15.25 -28.21 -12.24
N TRP A 142 14.91 -27.03 -12.71
CA TRP A 142 15.45 -26.44 -13.93
C TRP A 142 16.76 -25.75 -13.59
N ASP A 143 17.84 -26.22 -14.24
CA ASP A 143 19.20 -25.63 -14.17
C ASP A 143 19.39 -24.74 -15.41
N SER A 144 19.30 -23.44 -15.22
CA SER A 144 19.44 -22.47 -16.30
C SER A 144 20.86 -22.41 -16.85
N SER A 145 21.87 -22.71 -16.04
CA SER A 145 23.27 -22.69 -16.42
C SER A 145 23.64 -23.89 -17.27
N ALA A 146 23.09 -25.06 -16.99
CA ALA A 146 23.30 -26.32 -17.73
C ALA A 146 22.24 -26.54 -18.82
N ASN A 147 21.19 -25.71 -18.88
CA ASN A 147 20.07 -25.82 -19.81
C ASN A 147 19.39 -27.20 -19.75
N LEU A 148 19.09 -27.70 -18.57
CA LEU A 148 18.48 -29.00 -18.35
C LEU A 148 17.42 -28.97 -17.23
N LEU A 149 16.44 -29.87 -17.33
CA LEU A 149 15.53 -30.22 -16.25
C LEU A 149 16.03 -31.53 -15.60
N ASN A 150 16.42 -31.44 -14.34
CA ASN A 150 16.99 -32.56 -13.59
C ASN A 150 15.94 -33.12 -12.60
N PHE A 151 15.79 -34.44 -12.62
CA PHE A 151 15.05 -35.21 -11.62
C PHE A 151 16.06 -35.95 -10.73
N LYS A 152 15.95 -35.78 -9.41
CA LYS A 152 16.81 -36.45 -8.45
C LYS A 152 16.56 -37.98 -8.47
N ASP A 153 17.48 -38.73 -7.91
CA ASP A 153 17.35 -40.18 -7.79
C ASP A 153 16.03 -40.57 -7.12
N ASN A 154 15.37 -41.58 -7.65
CA ASN A 154 14.07 -42.11 -7.25
C ASN A 154 12.87 -41.14 -7.47
N VAL A 155 13.09 -39.92 -7.97
CA VAL A 155 12.02 -39.05 -8.42
C VAL A 155 11.57 -39.46 -9.83
N LYS A 156 10.29 -39.64 -10.03
CA LYS A 156 9.71 -40.17 -11.27
C LYS A 156 9.10 -39.06 -12.11
N ALA A 157 9.37 -39.03 -13.41
CA ALA A 157 8.50 -38.40 -14.39
C ALA A 157 7.50 -39.46 -14.84
N THR A 158 6.20 -39.22 -14.56
CA THR A 158 5.09 -40.16 -14.86
C THR A 158 4.22 -39.62 -15.96
N PHE A 159 3.69 -40.52 -16.82
CA PHE A 159 2.81 -40.19 -17.92
C PHE A 159 1.60 -41.14 -17.91
N GLY A 160 0.41 -40.63 -18.26
CA GLY A 160 -0.89 -41.29 -18.18
C GLY A 160 -1.56 -41.13 -16.83
N ASP A 161 -2.93 -41.20 -16.80
CA ASP A 161 -3.73 -40.96 -15.60
C ASP A 161 -3.44 -41.97 -14.47
N GLY A 162 -2.95 -43.16 -14.81
CA GLY A 162 -2.51 -44.19 -13.88
C GLY A 162 -0.98 -44.21 -13.62
N GLY A 163 -0.24 -43.27 -14.22
CA GLY A 163 1.23 -43.32 -14.18
C GLY A 163 1.81 -44.52 -14.94
N ASP A 164 1.22 -44.88 -16.08
CA ASP A 164 1.51 -46.11 -16.85
C ASP A 164 2.94 -46.16 -17.42
N LEU A 165 3.54 -44.99 -17.69
CA LEU A 165 4.92 -44.85 -18.05
C LEU A 165 5.65 -44.03 -16.97
N GLU A 166 6.72 -44.61 -16.43
CA GLU A 166 7.60 -43.96 -15.47
C GLU A 166 9.04 -43.89 -16.03
N ILE A 167 9.63 -42.71 -15.95
CA ILE A 167 11.06 -42.51 -16.26
C ILE A 167 11.74 -41.99 -15.00
N TYR A 168 12.71 -42.73 -14.49
CA TYR A 168 13.47 -42.33 -13.30
C TYR A 168 14.82 -43.07 -13.25
N HIS A 169 15.74 -42.50 -12.49
CA HIS A 169 16.97 -43.20 -12.10
C HIS A 169 16.77 -43.78 -10.70
N ALA A 170 16.81 -45.08 -10.60
CA ALA A 170 16.87 -45.75 -9.30
C ALA A 170 18.31 -45.66 -8.79
N GLU A 171 18.50 -45.29 -7.52
CA GLU A 171 19.80 -45.39 -6.86
C GLU A 171 20.32 -46.80 -7.08
N SER A 172 21.33 -46.94 -7.92
CA SER A 172 21.86 -48.26 -8.22
C SER A 172 22.53 -48.81 -6.98
N ALA A 173 22.02 -49.93 -6.47
CA ALA A 173 22.83 -50.77 -5.63
C ALA A 173 24.15 -51.06 -6.39
N SER A 174 25.25 -50.59 -5.84
CA SER A 174 26.59 -50.90 -6.37
C SER A 174 26.68 -52.41 -6.54
N ARG A 175 26.76 -52.88 -7.78
CA ARG A 175 27.21 -54.22 -8.08
C ARG A 175 28.67 -54.16 -8.42
#